data_a9743733408dbbb2d58efa4e6044d739
#
_entry.id   a9743733408dbbb2d58efa4e6044d739
#
_cell.length_a   1.000
_cell.length_b   1.000
_cell.length_c   1.000
_cell.angle_alpha   90.00
_cell.angle_beta   90.00
_cell.angle_gamma   90.00
#
_symmetry.space_group_name_H-M   'P 1'
#
loop_
_entity.id
_entity.type
_entity.pdbx_description
1 polymer ?
#
loop_
_entity_poly.entity_id
_entity_poly.type
_entity_poly.pdbx_seq_one_letter_code
_entity_poly.pdbx_strand_id
1 'polypeptide(L)'
;MLGEGILKGLAETAKNFAGSFVSKERLTTVEYPEDRSPLPEASRVFPFLVYDGPDWQAGMRCVACQICEKECPPKCIYIEKSKDKKPDYVGKPQIYPARFEIDISVCMSCQICVEVCPFEAIKMDNEFELSTTDRFGGLLYDRKQLSRSNEYYHQIHPTEAAEVDARLAEEKAKAEAKAKAAADAAAAKAAAAAAKAADATPAPKIEAAPIAPKPAGPESKG
;
A
#
# COMPACT_ATOMS: atom_id res chain seq x y z
N MET A 1 17.26 -2.38 60.83
CA MET A 1 17.53 -1.20 61.67
C MET A 1 17.03 0.04 60.96
N LEU A 2 16.29 0.93 61.64
CA LEU A 2 15.49 1.99 61.03
C LEU A 2 16.31 3.08 60.27
N GLY A 3 17.61 3.15 60.36
CA GLY A 3 18.44 4.18 59.74
C GLY A 3 19.27 3.68 58.52
N GLU A 4 19.41 2.40 58.34
CA GLU A 4 20.31 1.86 57.33
C GLU A 4 19.83 2.09 55.91
N GLY A 5 18.50 2.01 55.67
CA GLY A 5 17.90 2.29 54.39
C GLY A 5 18.03 3.76 53.96
N ILE A 6 17.93 4.68 54.94
CA ILE A 6 18.09 6.12 54.70
C ILE A 6 19.52 6.44 54.27
N LEU A 7 20.52 5.86 55.00
CA LEU A 7 21.92 6.03 54.66
C LEU A 7 22.29 5.48 53.30
N LYS A 8 21.75 4.29 52.93
CA LYS A 8 21.94 3.74 51.60
C LYS A 8 21.32 4.61 50.50
N GLY A 9 20.10 5.12 50.73
CA GLY A 9 19.43 6.04 49.79
C GLY A 9 20.21 7.33 49.61
N LEU A 10 20.70 7.96 50.69
CA LEU A 10 21.55 9.14 50.63
C LEU A 10 22.87 8.90 49.86
N ALA A 11 23.50 7.73 50.13
CA ALA A 11 24.73 7.36 49.42
C ALA A 11 24.52 7.20 47.92
N GLU A 12 23.41 6.59 47.49
CA GLU A 12 23.09 6.46 46.06
C GLU A 12 22.75 7.80 45.40
N THR A 13 22.03 8.67 46.13
CA THR A 13 21.76 10.01 45.66
C THR A 13 23.05 10.84 45.49
N ALA A 14 23.95 10.78 46.48
CA ALA A 14 25.25 11.46 46.44
C ALA A 14 26.12 10.93 45.26
N LYS A 15 26.13 9.63 45.05
CA LYS A 15 26.84 8.99 43.93
C LYS A 15 26.28 9.44 42.57
N ASN A 16 24.95 9.48 42.42
CA ASN A 16 24.32 9.98 41.19
C ASN A 16 24.60 11.48 40.98
N PHE A 17 24.52 12.28 42.03
CA PHE A 17 24.87 13.70 41.96
C PHE A 17 26.33 13.89 41.52
N ALA A 18 27.29 13.29 42.18
CA ALA A 18 28.70 13.39 41.78
C ALA A 18 28.97 12.85 40.39
N GLY A 19 28.29 11.76 40.02
CA GLY A 19 28.43 11.12 38.70
C GLY A 19 27.85 11.97 37.56
N SER A 20 26.86 12.82 37.81
CA SER A 20 26.26 13.71 36.79
C SER A 20 27.24 14.78 36.25
N PHE A 21 28.26 15.14 37.02
CA PHE A 21 29.31 16.06 36.56
C PHE A 21 30.33 15.41 35.61
N VAL A 22 30.39 14.09 35.57
CA VAL A 22 31.40 13.34 34.82
C VAL A 22 30.83 12.57 33.64
N SER A 23 29.60 12.04 33.78
CA SER A 23 28.99 11.18 32.77
C SER A 23 27.67 11.76 32.26
N LYS A 24 27.59 12.04 30.94
CA LYS A 24 26.35 12.46 30.27
C LYS A 24 25.26 11.39 30.31
N GLU A 25 25.59 10.10 30.37
CA GLU A 25 24.61 9.00 30.45
C GLU A 25 23.75 9.04 31.71
N ARG A 26 24.20 9.74 32.76
CA ARG A 26 23.44 9.93 34.01
C ARG A 26 22.46 11.11 33.95
N LEU A 27 22.57 11.95 32.91
CA LEU A 27 21.66 13.06 32.69
C LEU A 27 20.53 12.56 31.76
N THR A 28 19.32 12.54 32.26
CA THR A 28 18.13 12.16 31.49
C THR A 28 17.53 13.31 30.70
N THR A 29 18.01 14.54 30.95
CA THR A 29 17.55 15.75 30.26
C THR A 29 18.13 15.79 28.86
N VAL A 30 17.27 15.95 27.86
CA VAL A 30 17.64 16.22 26.47
C VAL A 30 17.51 17.69 26.21
N GLU A 31 18.56 18.31 25.70
CA GLU A 31 18.60 19.74 25.39
C GLU A 31 17.98 20.00 24.01
N TYR A 32 16.66 19.80 23.92
CA TYR A 32 15.92 20.09 22.69
C TYR A 32 15.82 21.62 22.48
N PRO A 33 16.04 22.15 21.25
CA PRO A 33 16.16 21.44 19.98
C PRO A 33 17.61 21.09 19.56
N GLU A 34 18.62 21.46 20.35
CA GLU A 34 20.06 21.25 20.04
C GLU A 34 20.42 19.77 20.04
N ASP A 35 19.85 19.01 20.98
CA ASP A 35 20.00 17.57 21.07
C ASP A 35 18.64 16.89 20.90
N ARG A 36 18.57 15.83 20.07
CA ARG A 36 17.34 15.11 19.75
C ARG A 36 17.50 13.63 20.07
N SER A 37 16.61 13.10 20.86
CA SER A 37 16.54 11.67 21.10
C SER A 37 16.07 10.93 19.84
N PRO A 38 16.76 9.84 19.44
CA PRO A 38 16.29 9.01 18.34
C PRO A 38 14.91 8.42 18.66
N LEU A 39 13.97 8.52 17.73
CA LEU A 39 12.67 7.91 17.89
C LEU A 39 12.78 6.38 17.73
N PRO A 40 12.05 5.60 18.54
CA PRO A 40 11.98 4.15 18.36
C PRO A 40 11.28 3.81 17.02
N GLU A 41 11.65 2.68 16.42
CA GLU A 41 11.09 2.21 15.16
C GLU A 41 9.54 2.14 15.17
N ALA A 42 8.96 1.74 16.29
CA ALA A 42 7.50 1.63 16.45
C ALA A 42 6.82 2.95 16.86
N SER A 43 7.43 4.12 16.62
CA SER A 43 6.82 5.41 16.96
C SER A 43 5.61 5.70 16.05
N ARG A 44 4.57 6.33 16.65
CA ARG A 44 3.33 6.70 15.97
C ARG A 44 3.26 8.20 15.86
N VAL A 45 3.66 8.75 14.71
CA VAL A 45 3.62 10.19 14.49
C VAL A 45 2.53 10.54 13.48
N PHE A 46 2.84 10.67 12.19
CA PHE A 46 1.86 10.97 11.16
C PHE A 46 1.92 9.97 10.02
N PRO A 47 0.78 9.66 9.38
CA PRO A 47 0.76 8.71 8.27
C PRO A 47 1.34 9.31 7.00
N PHE A 48 2.05 8.48 6.22
CA PHE A 48 2.51 8.77 4.88
C PHE A 48 2.20 7.62 3.91
N LEU A 49 2.31 7.87 2.61
CA LEU A 49 2.06 6.89 1.55
C LEU A 49 3.37 6.37 0.98
N VAL A 50 3.52 5.05 0.92
CA VAL A 50 4.68 4.39 0.34
C VAL A 50 4.51 4.23 -1.17
N TYR A 51 5.59 4.50 -1.91
CA TYR A 51 5.69 4.18 -3.32
C TYR A 51 6.99 3.44 -3.65
N ASP A 52 6.94 2.59 -4.68
CA ASP A 52 8.07 1.81 -5.16
C ASP A 52 8.63 2.41 -6.46
N GLY A 53 9.96 2.38 -6.62
CA GLY A 53 10.64 2.87 -7.82
C GLY A 53 10.84 4.39 -7.85
N PRO A 54 11.26 4.93 -9.02
CA PRO A 54 11.69 6.33 -9.14
C PRO A 54 10.55 7.33 -9.25
N ASP A 55 9.36 6.91 -9.65
CA ASP A 55 8.20 7.78 -9.88
C ASP A 55 7.10 7.50 -8.85
N TRP A 56 6.85 8.50 -8.01
CA TRP A 56 5.83 8.42 -6.96
C TRP A 56 4.41 8.18 -7.49
N GLN A 57 4.10 8.65 -8.72
CA GLN A 57 2.77 8.46 -9.31
C GLN A 57 2.57 7.03 -9.84
N ALA A 58 3.60 6.49 -10.50
CA ALA A 58 3.54 5.16 -11.08
C ALA A 58 3.70 4.07 -10.03
N GLY A 59 4.58 4.30 -9.04
CA GLY A 59 4.94 3.32 -8.02
C GLY A 59 4.06 3.32 -6.77
N MET A 60 3.02 4.15 -6.69
CA MET A 60 2.17 4.24 -5.50
C MET A 60 1.46 2.92 -5.21
N ARG A 61 1.62 2.38 -4.00
CA ARG A 61 0.97 1.14 -3.54
C ARG A 61 -0.53 1.31 -3.31
N CYS A 62 -1.00 2.54 -3.07
CA CYS A 62 -2.40 2.82 -2.75
C CYS A 62 -3.33 2.59 -3.95
N VAL A 63 -4.37 1.77 -3.76
CA VAL A 63 -5.39 1.43 -4.77
C VAL A 63 -6.74 2.13 -4.51
N ALA A 64 -6.77 3.19 -3.71
CA ALA A 64 -7.99 3.94 -3.38
C ALA A 64 -9.17 3.08 -2.91
N CYS A 65 -8.92 2.05 -2.10
CA CYS A 65 -9.97 1.16 -1.58
C CYS A 65 -10.89 1.84 -0.57
N GLN A 66 -10.47 2.99 0.01
CA GLN A 66 -11.22 3.81 0.99
C GLN A 66 -11.44 3.12 2.35
N ILE A 67 -10.74 2.03 2.65
CA ILE A 67 -10.86 1.36 3.96
C ILE A 67 -10.33 2.28 5.06
N CYS A 68 -9.12 2.85 4.89
CA CYS A 68 -8.53 3.78 5.86
C CYS A 68 -9.38 5.05 6.10
N GLU A 69 -10.08 5.56 5.07
CA GLU A 69 -11.02 6.68 5.21
C GLU A 69 -12.23 6.31 6.07
N LYS A 70 -12.78 5.11 5.87
CA LYS A 70 -13.95 4.63 6.62
C LYS A 70 -13.64 4.31 8.08
N GLU A 71 -12.49 3.69 8.31
CA GLU A 71 -12.04 3.26 9.65
C GLU A 71 -11.38 4.39 10.45
N CYS A 72 -11.10 5.54 9.84
CA CYS A 72 -10.50 6.67 10.53
C CYS A 72 -11.47 7.27 11.57
N PRO A 73 -11.14 7.25 12.89
CA PRO A 73 -12.06 7.77 13.92
C PRO A 73 -12.34 9.27 13.77
N PRO A 74 -11.34 10.16 13.60
CA PRO A 74 -11.57 11.59 13.41
C PRO A 74 -12.01 11.96 11.99
N LYS A 75 -12.10 10.99 11.04
CA LYS A 75 -12.45 11.23 9.62
C LYS A 75 -11.56 12.28 8.95
N CYS A 76 -10.27 12.24 9.25
CA CYS A 76 -9.29 13.17 8.71
C CYS A 76 -8.73 12.77 7.33
N ILE A 77 -9.10 11.61 6.79
CA ILE A 77 -8.64 11.09 5.50
C ILE A 77 -9.75 11.27 4.47
N TYR A 78 -9.39 11.84 3.32
CA TYR A 78 -10.29 12.00 2.17
C TYR A 78 -9.69 11.36 0.93
N ILE A 79 -10.45 10.48 0.26
CA ILE A 79 -9.97 9.73 -0.91
C ILE A 79 -10.97 9.83 -2.06
N GLU A 80 -10.53 10.36 -3.19
CA GLU A 80 -11.25 10.37 -4.44
C GLU A 80 -10.64 9.38 -5.43
N LYS A 81 -11.47 8.50 -5.99
CA LYS A 81 -11.04 7.44 -6.92
C LYS A 81 -10.81 8.01 -8.32
N SER A 82 -9.72 7.59 -8.96
CA SER A 82 -9.50 7.86 -10.38
C SER A 82 -10.45 7.02 -11.25
N LYS A 83 -10.74 7.51 -12.45
CA LYS A 83 -11.44 6.74 -13.50
C LYS A 83 -10.51 5.74 -14.20
N ASP A 84 -9.22 6.04 -14.24
CA ASP A 84 -8.21 5.22 -14.88
C ASP A 84 -7.71 4.11 -13.95
N LYS A 85 -7.28 3.00 -14.53
CA LYS A 85 -6.73 1.86 -13.80
C LYS A 85 -5.23 1.77 -14.05
N LYS A 86 -4.49 1.41 -13.01
CA LYS A 86 -3.06 1.07 -13.07
C LYS A 86 -2.84 -0.35 -12.59
N PRO A 87 -1.80 -1.05 -13.06
CA PRO A 87 -1.42 -2.32 -12.47
C PRO A 87 -0.89 -2.10 -11.06
N ASP A 88 -1.33 -2.95 -10.12
CA ASP A 88 -0.77 -3.01 -8.77
C ASP A 88 0.56 -3.80 -8.76
N TYR A 89 1.13 -4.02 -7.56
CA TYR A 89 2.37 -4.79 -7.38
C TYR A 89 2.29 -6.25 -7.87
N VAL A 90 1.07 -6.79 -8.05
CA VAL A 90 0.80 -8.14 -8.59
C VAL A 90 0.51 -8.11 -10.09
N GLY A 91 0.41 -6.92 -10.70
CA GLY A 91 0.05 -6.72 -12.11
C GLY A 91 -1.44 -6.72 -12.39
N LYS A 92 -2.30 -6.71 -11.36
CA LYS A 92 -3.75 -6.59 -11.54
C LYS A 92 -4.15 -5.14 -11.77
N PRO A 93 -5.06 -4.84 -12.72
CA PRO A 93 -5.54 -3.49 -12.95
C PRO A 93 -6.38 -3.01 -11.76
N GLN A 94 -5.86 -2.07 -10.99
CA GLN A 94 -6.51 -1.45 -9.83
C GLN A 94 -6.78 0.03 -10.07
N ILE A 95 -7.78 0.56 -9.36
CA ILE A 95 -8.06 2.00 -9.31
C ILE A 95 -7.02 2.63 -8.40
N TYR A 96 -6.53 3.80 -8.73
CA TYR A 96 -5.63 4.57 -7.87
C TYR A 96 -6.30 5.86 -7.38
N PRO A 97 -5.79 6.52 -6.32
CA PRO A 97 -6.38 7.75 -5.84
C PRO A 97 -6.09 8.91 -6.81
N ALA A 98 -7.13 9.57 -7.31
CA ALA A 98 -7.01 10.84 -8.01
C ALA A 98 -6.65 11.95 -7.01
N ARG A 99 -7.33 11.95 -5.86
CA ARG A 99 -7.09 12.84 -4.72
C ARG A 99 -6.94 11.98 -3.47
N PHE A 100 -5.94 12.27 -2.67
CA PHE A 100 -5.72 11.67 -1.37
C PHE A 100 -5.22 12.77 -0.45
N GLU A 101 -5.97 13.06 0.59
CA GLU A 101 -5.65 14.13 1.53
C GLU A 101 -5.81 13.65 2.95
N ILE A 102 -4.93 14.12 3.81
CA ILE A 102 -5.02 13.92 5.26
C ILE A 102 -4.93 15.28 5.94
N ASP A 103 -5.93 15.60 6.75
CA ASP A 103 -5.88 16.73 7.66
C ASP A 103 -5.08 16.32 8.91
N ILE A 104 -3.79 16.65 8.90
CA ILE A 104 -2.87 16.33 9.99
C ILE A 104 -3.25 17.05 11.27
N SER A 105 -3.93 18.21 11.19
CA SER A 105 -4.31 18.99 12.37
C SER A 105 -5.35 18.29 13.26
N VAL A 106 -6.11 17.37 12.72
CA VAL A 106 -7.10 16.56 13.47
C VAL A 106 -6.73 15.08 13.57
N CYS A 107 -5.63 14.69 12.94
CA CYS A 107 -5.11 13.32 13.02
C CYS A 107 -4.66 13.03 14.46
N MET A 108 -5.16 11.93 15.04
CA MET A 108 -4.79 11.50 16.41
C MET A 108 -3.65 10.49 16.44
N SER A 109 -2.98 10.24 15.32
CA SER A 109 -1.83 9.33 15.21
C SER A 109 -2.09 7.92 15.77
N CYS A 110 -3.33 7.41 15.61
CA CYS A 110 -3.77 6.15 16.21
C CYS A 110 -3.29 4.89 15.47
N GLN A 111 -2.73 5.03 14.25
CA GLN A 111 -2.23 3.95 13.41
C GLN A 111 -3.30 3.00 12.81
N ILE A 112 -4.59 3.16 13.11
CA ILE A 112 -5.65 2.30 12.57
C ILE A 112 -5.61 2.26 11.03
N CYS A 113 -5.35 3.40 10.36
CA CYS A 113 -5.24 3.46 8.90
C CYS A 113 -4.12 2.58 8.34
N VAL A 114 -3.04 2.37 9.09
CA VAL A 114 -1.93 1.47 8.72
C VAL A 114 -2.36 0.01 8.89
N GLU A 115 -2.93 -0.34 10.03
CA GLU A 115 -3.33 -1.71 10.37
C GLU A 115 -4.42 -2.26 9.43
N VAL A 116 -5.35 -1.41 8.98
CA VAL A 116 -6.44 -1.84 8.07
C VAL A 116 -6.05 -1.84 6.59
N CYS A 117 -4.85 -1.39 6.23
CA CYS A 117 -4.43 -1.29 4.83
C CYS A 117 -3.94 -2.64 4.28
N PRO A 118 -4.68 -3.31 3.38
CA PRO A 118 -4.27 -4.61 2.86
C PRO A 118 -3.15 -4.52 1.81
N PHE A 119 -2.80 -3.30 1.37
CA PHE A 119 -1.80 -3.05 0.32
C PHE A 119 -0.49 -2.50 0.87
N GLU A 120 -0.34 -2.41 2.19
CA GLU A 120 0.86 -1.85 2.83
C GLU A 120 1.25 -0.47 2.27
N ALA A 121 0.23 0.31 1.89
CA ALA A 121 0.41 1.56 1.17
C ALA A 121 0.53 2.77 2.08
N ILE A 122 0.09 2.68 3.34
CA ILE A 122 0.14 3.75 4.33
C ILE A 122 0.94 3.30 5.54
N LYS A 123 1.85 4.12 6.01
CA LYS A 123 2.77 3.86 7.11
C LYS A 123 2.90 5.09 8.00
N MET A 124 3.52 4.93 9.19
CA MET A 124 3.76 6.04 10.10
C MET A 124 5.16 6.62 9.88
N ASP A 125 5.27 7.94 9.91
CA ASP A 125 6.52 8.69 9.79
C ASP A 125 7.16 8.91 11.17
N ASN A 126 8.43 9.28 11.17
CA ASN A 126 9.18 9.73 12.35
C ASN A 126 9.30 11.26 12.41
N GLU A 127 8.81 11.98 11.39
CA GLU A 127 8.81 13.44 11.36
C GLU A 127 7.64 13.98 12.20
N PHE A 128 7.94 14.72 13.29
CA PHE A 128 6.94 15.22 14.23
C PHE A 128 6.91 16.76 14.35
N GLU A 129 7.87 17.45 13.77
CA GLU A 129 7.98 18.91 13.87
C GLU A 129 7.12 19.62 12.81
N LEU A 130 5.80 19.45 12.89
CA LEU A 130 4.84 20.01 11.96
C LEU A 130 4.16 21.25 12.56
N SER A 131 4.89 22.35 12.65
CA SER A 131 4.39 23.62 13.17
C SER A 131 4.13 24.61 12.04
N THR A 132 2.94 25.19 11.99
CA THR A 132 2.54 26.19 10.98
C THR A 132 1.54 27.19 11.55
N THR A 133 1.52 28.38 10.98
CA THR A 133 0.53 29.43 11.30
C THR A 133 -0.76 29.31 10.49
N ASP A 134 -0.71 28.57 9.37
CA ASP A 134 -1.86 28.31 8.50
C ASP A 134 -2.22 26.83 8.47
N ARG A 135 -3.36 26.49 9.04
CA ARG A 135 -3.85 25.11 9.11
C ARG A 135 -4.06 24.49 7.72
N PHE A 136 -4.70 25.20 6.81
CA PHE A 136 -5.08 24.65 5.51
C PHE A 136 -3.92 24.62 4.53
N GLY A 137 -3.02 25.58 4.59
CA GLY A 137 -1.81 25.61 3.76
C GLY A 137 -0.68 24.71 4.25
N GLY A 138 -0.62 24.45 5.59
CA GLY A 138 0.51 23.77 6.19
C GLY A 138 0.22 22.38 6.78
N LEU A 139 -1.04 22.06 7.12
CA LEU A 139 -1.40 20.79 7.77
C LEU A 139 -2.44 19.95 7.01
N LEU A 140 -2.96 20.44 5.90
CA LEU A 140 -3.74 19.64 4.96
C LEU A 140 -2.79 19.09 3.90
N TYR A 141 -2.35 17.84 4.07
CA TYR A 141 -1.37 17.21 3.21
C TYR A 141 -2.05 16.54 2.02
N ASP A 142 -1.59 16.90 0.84
CA ASP A 142 -2.00 16.28 -0.42
C ASP A 142 -1.24 14.96 -0.67
N ARG A 143 -1.68 14.23 -1.67
CA ARG A 143 -1.10 12.96 -2.10
C ARG A 143 0.41 13.05 -2.36
N LYS A 144 0.89 14.16 -2.93
CA LYS A 144 2.31 14.35 -3.26
C LYS A 144 3.14 14.57 -1.99
N GLN A 145 2.65 15.40 -1.08
CA GLN A 145 3.31 15.69 0.19
C GLN A 145 3.39 14.44 1.09
N LEU A 146 2.35 13.59 1.03
CA LEU A 146 2.30 12.33 1.77
C LEU A 146 3.18 11.24 1.17
N SER A 147 3.57 11.32 -0.12
CA SER A 147 4.31 10.24 -0.78
C SER A 147 5.77 10.23 -0.36
N ARG A 148 6.24 9.08 0.16
CA ARG A 148 7.64 8.78 0.49
C ARG A 148 8.08 7.49 -0.18
N SER A 149 9.37 7.39 -0.54
CA SER A 149 9.91 6.19 -1.17
C SER A 149 9.98 5.01 -0.21
N ASN A 150 9.96 3.80 -0.75
CA ASN A 150 10.19 2.59 0.03
C ASN A 150 11.58 2.58 0.68
N GLU A 151 12.58 3.21 0.05
CA GLU A 151 13.93 3.38 0.64
C GLU A 151 13.87 4.21 1.92
N TYR A 152 13.10 5.30 1.93
CA TYR A 152 12.88 6.10 3.13
C TYR A 152 12.20 5.27 4.22
N TYR A 153 11.19 4.46 3.85
CA TYR A 153 10.54 3.57 4.80
C TYR A 153 11.52 2.57 5.44
N HIS A 154 12.44 1.99 4.67
CA HIS A 154 13.51 1.13 5.20
C HIS A 154 14.48 1.85 6.15
N GLN A 155 14.70 3.15 5.95
CA GLN A 155 15.56 3.93 6.84
C GLN A 155 14.95 4.15 8.22
N ILE A 156 13.63 4.39 8.28
CA ILE A 156 12.93 4.71 9.54
C ILE A 156 12.38 3.46 10.24
N HIS A 157 12.00 2.43 9.50
CA HIS A 157 11.41 1.18 9.99
C HIS A 157 12.09 -0.05 9.34
N PRO A 158 13.38 -0.33 9.62
CA PRO A 158 14.12 -1.37 8.91
C PRO A 158 13.56 -2.76 9.12
N THR A 159 13.11 -3.10 10.33
CA THR A 159 12.56 -4.43 10.65
C THR A 159 11.20 -4.64 9.97
N GLU A 160 10.27 -3.70 10.15
CA GLU A 160 8.93 -3.79 9.58
C GLU A 160 8.97 -3.76 8.05
N ALA A 161 9.80 -2.88 7.45
CA ALA A 161 9.93 -2.77 6.00
C ALA A 161 10.45 -4.07 5.37
N ALA A 162 11.43 -4.72 5.99
CA ALA A 162 11.95 -6.00 5.51
C ALA A 162 10.89 -7.12 5.57
N GLU A 163 10.09 -7.19 6.63
CA GLU A 163 8.98 -8.16 6.75
C GLU A 163 7.89 -7.92 5.71
N VAL A 164 7.53 -6.65 5.49
CA VAL A 164 6.52 -6.26 4.49
C VAL A 164 6.99 -6.61 3.09
N ASP A 165 8.22 -6.28 2.73
CA ASP A 165 8.76 -6.57 1.40
C ASP A 165 8.88 -8.08 1.15
N ALA A 166 9.28 -8.87 2.16
CA ALA A 166 9.29 -10.33 2.07
C ALA A 166 7.88 -10.90 1.82
N ARG A 167 6.87 -10.40 2.54
CA ARG A 167 5.47 -10.80 2.37
C ARG A 167 4.93 -10.44 0.98
N LEU A 168 5.18 -9.21 0.51
CA LEU A 168 4.78 -8.76 -0.82
C LEU A 168 5.46 -9.57 -1.94
N ALA A 169 6.74 -9.93 -1.77
CA ALA A 169 7.46 -10.79 -2.70
C ALA A 169 6.87 -12.21 -2.76
N GLU A 170 6.52 -12.80 -1.61
CA GLU A 170 5.84 -14.09 -1.56
C GLU A 170 4.46 -14.06 -2.23
N GLU A 171 3.66 -13.02 -1.97
CA GLU A 171 2.35 -12.86 -2.59
C GLU A 171 2.46 -12.72 -4.10
N LYS A 172 3.44 -11.96 -4.58
CA LYS A 172 3.74 -11.81 -6.00
C LYS A 172 4.15 -13.14 -6.63
N ALA A 173 5.05 -13.88 -6.00
CA ALA A 173 5.46 -15.22 -6.47
C ALA A 173 4.28 -16.20 -6.51
N LYS A 174 3.43 -16.22 -5.50
CA LYS A 174 2.20 -17.02 -5.46
C LYS A 174 1.22 -16.64 -6.57
N ALA A 175 1.07 -15.35 -6.85
CA ALA A 175 0.20 -14.85 -7.91
C ALA A 175 0.73 -15.20 -9.31
N GLU A 176 2.03 -15.07 -9.54
CA GLU A 176 2.70 -15.44 -10.79
C GLU A 176 2.60 -16.95 -11.04
N ALA A 177 2.83 -17.78 -10.01
CA ALA A 177 2.66 -19.22 -10.11
C ALA A 177 1.22 -19.61 -10.46
N LYS A 178 0.23 -18.96 -9.83
CA LYS A 178 -1.19 -19.18 -10.12
C LYS A 178 -1.57 -18.72 -11.53
N ALA A 179 -1.01 -17.61 -12.00
CA ALA A 179 -1.22 -17.11 -13.35
C ALA A 179 -0.63 -18.07 -14.41
N LYS A 180 0.59 -18.60 -14.18
CA LYS A 180 1.21 -19.62 -15.02
C LYS A 180 0.37 -20.89 -15.07
N ALA A 181 -0.04 -21.43 -13.93
CA ALA A 181 -0.89 -22.61 -13.86
C ALA A 181 -2.25 -22.43 -14.58
N ALA A 182 -2.84 -21.23 -14.49
CA ALA A 182 -4.07 -20.89 -15.20
C ALA A 182 -3.85 -20.81 -16.73
N ALA A 183 -2.70 -20.26 -17.17
CA ALA A 183 -2.32 -20.20 -18.58
C ALA A 183 -2.09 -21.60 -19.15
N ASP A 184 -1.37 -22.47 -18.42
CA ASP A 184 -1.12 -23.86 -18.82
C ASP A 184 -2.42 -24.66 -18.90
N ALA A 185 -3.34 -24.48 -17.95
CA ALA A 185 -4.66 -25.10 -17.96
C ALA A 185 -5.54 -24.61 -19.14
N ALA A 186 -5.44 -23.31 -19.48
CA ALA A 186 -6.13 -22.76 -20.65
C ALA A 186 -5.55 -23.29 -21.97
N ALA A 187 -4.23 -23.41 -22.07
CA ALA A 187 -3.54 -23.99 -23.21
C ALA A 187 -3.91 -25.47 -23.39
N ALA A 188 -3.95 -26.24 -22.29
CA ALA A 188 -4.37 -27.65 -22.33
C ALA A 188 -5.83 -27.82 -22.77
N LYS A 189 -6.75 -26.94 -22.31
CA LYS A 189 -8.14 -26.93 -22.78
C LYS A 189 -8.28 -26.55 -24.24
N ALA A 190 -7.48 -25.57 -24.72
CA ALA A 190 -7.46 -25.20 -26.14
C ALA A 190 -6.92 -26.33 -27.02
N ALA A 191 -5.87 -27.03 -26.60
CA ALA A 191 -5.34 -28.21 -27.29
C ALA A 191 -6.34 -29.37 -27.32
N ALA A 192 -7.06 -29.64 -26.24
CA ALA A 192 -8.09 -30.65 -26.17
C ALA A 192 -9.32 -30.32 -27.06
N ALA A 193 -9.67 -29.03 -27.18
CA ALA A 193 -10.71 -28.55 -28.08
C ALA A 193 -10.31 -28.69 -29.56
N ALA A 194 -9.05 -28.39 -29.89
CA ALA A 194 -8.49 -28.55 -31.23
C ALA A 194 -8.42 -30.05 -31.63
N ALA A 195 -8.04 -30.93 -30.71
CA ALA A 195 -8.04 -32.38 -30.94
C ALA A 195 -9.45 -32.96 -31.21
N LYS A 196 -10.48 -32.46 -30.49
CA LYS A 196 -11.88 -32.82 -30.74
C LYS A 196 -12.41 -32.29 -32.08
N ALA A 197 -11.92 -31.14 -32.55
CA ALA A 197 -12.29 -30.59 -33.87
C ALA A 197 -11.62 -31.34 -35.03
N ALA A 198 -10.47 -31.97 -34.82
CA ALA A 198 -9.77 -32.80 -35.82
C ALA A 198 -10.37 -34.18 -36.02
N ASP A 199 -11.16 -34.72 -35.06
CA ASP A 199 -11.81 -36.03 -35.13
C ASP A 199 -13.25 -35.98 -35.72
N ALA A 200 -13.72 -34.81 -36.14
CA ALA A 200 -14.97 -34.65 -36.87
C ALA A 200 -14.72 -34.92 -38.37
N THR A 201 -14.76 -36.19 -38.79
CA THR A 201 -14.75 -36.65 -40.19
C THR A 201 -15.87 -35.94 -40.97
N PRO A 202 -15.61 -35.35 -42.14
CA PRO A 202 -16.66 -34.73 -42.94
C PRO A 202 -17.59 -35.81 -43.52
N ALA A 203 -18.88 -35.72 -43.22
CA ALA A 203 -19.92 -36.52 -43.80
C ALA A 203 -19.95 -36.36 -45.35
N PRO A 204 -20.26 -37.44 -46.14
CA PRO A 204 -20.19 -37.44 -47.60
C PRO A 204 -21.21 -36.44 -48.19
N LYS A 205 -20.74 -35.63 -49.13
CA LYS A 205 -21.58 -34.76 -49.96
C LYS A 205 -22.53 -35.63 -50.81
N ILE A 206 -23.80 -35.50 -50.53
CA ILE A 206 -24.85 -36.02 -51.48
C ILE A 206 -24.98 -34.97 -52.59
N GLU A 207 -24.61 -35.37 -53.78
CA GLU A 207 -24.74 -34.65 -55.01
C GLU A 207 -26.22 -34.55 -55.39
N ALA A 208 -26.82 -33.36 -55.36
CA ALA A 208 -28.20 -33.15 -55.82
C ALA A 208 -28.17 -32.65 -57.26
N ALA A 209 -28.88 -33.46 -58.14
CA ALA A 209 -29.06 -33.21 -59.56
C ALA A 209 -29.75 -31.86 -59.86
N PRO A 210 -29.54 -31.32 -61.08
CA PRO A 210 -30.04 -30.03 -61.49
C PRO A 210 -31.54 -29.99 -61.76
N ILE A 211 -32.29 -29.10 -61.11
CA ILE A 211 -33.71 -28.85 -61.39
C ILE A 211 -33.80 -27.72 -62.42
N ALA A 212 -34.54 -27.93 -63.50
CA ALA A 212 -34.79 -27.07 -64.64
C ALA A 212 -35.55 -25.77 -64.25
N PRO A 213 -35.44 -24.69 -65.07
CA PRO A 213 -36.04 -23.37 -64.79
C PRO A 213 -37.52 -23.31 -65.10
N LYS A 214 -38.32 -22.71 -64.21
CA LYS A 214 -39.74 -22.45 -64.41
C LYS A 214 -39.94 -20.99 -64.85
N PRO A 215 -40.91 -20.75 -65.76
CA PRO A 215 -41.05 -19.49 -66.51
C PRO A 215 -41.67 -18.36 -65.71
N ALA A 216 -41.37 -17.14 -66.20
CA ALA A 216 -41.84 -15.86 -65.75
C ALA A 216 -43.36 -15.69 -65.86
N GLY A 217 -43.97 -15.04 -64.86
CA GLY A 217 -45.34 -14.55 -64.88
C GLY A 217 -45.36 -13.07 -64.46
N PRO A 218 -46.33 -12.27 -64.84
CA PRO A 218 -46.18 -10.89 -65.27
C PRO A 218 -46.31 -9.83 -64.12
N GLU A 219 -45.78 -8.68 -64.45
CA GLU A 219 -45.94 -7.41 -63.72
C GLU A 219 -47.37 -7.04 -63.48
N SER A 220 -47.66 -6.50 -62.31
CA SER A 220 -48.81 -5.58 -62.14
C SER A 220 -48.36 -4.37 -61.32
N LYS A 221 -48.50 -3.23 -61.95
CA LYS A 221 -48.42 -1.89 -61.42
C LYS A 221 -49.50 -1.65 -60.35
N GLY A 222 -49.14 -0.85 -59.35
CA GLY A 222 -49.98 -0.25 -58.40
C GLY A 222 -49.17 0.52 -57.38
#